data_7a955b04052d95d0ee59cec7b260e932
#
_entry.id   7a955b04052d95d0ee59cec7b260e932
#
_cell.length_a   1.000
_cell.length_b   1.000
_cell.length_c   1.000
_cell.angle_alpha   90.00
_cell.angle_beta   90.00
_cell.angle_gamma   90.00
#
_symmetry.space_group_name_H-M   'P 1'
#
loop_
_entity.id
_entity.type
_entity.pdbx_description
1 polymer ?
#
loop_
_entity_poly.entity_id
_entity_poly.type
_entity_poly.pdbx_seq_one_letter_code
_entity_poly.pdbx_strand_id
1 'polypeptide(L)'
;IRMARLHTHKHKVLSTYRSYHGNTGAAINATGDPRRFPNEFAFGHVHFFGPYLYRTNFWATTEEEECKRALEHLEQTIIFEGPGTIAAILIESVPGTAGVLMPPKGYLDGIRALCDKYKILWIADEVMSGFGRTGKWFAYQHGKAVPDLITFAKGVTSGYVQLGGVVISDAISKTFDEKVFPGGLTYMGHPLACATAVATIDVMKEEKMLENATMIGETILGPGLKELAKKHKVIGDIRGAGVFWGVDMVSDRATHEPLAPYGASSPAMNELVAACKKHGLMPFNNFNRIHLCPPCNISVEDAKLGLEMLDKALGEIGKYYTGN
;
A
#
# COMPACT_ATOMS: atom_id res chain seq x y z
N ILE A 1 1.67 -4.25 -16.63
CA ILE A 1 0.57 -3.76 -17.49
C ILE A 1 0.72 -4.26 -18.93
N ARG A 2 1.85 -4.04 -19.61
CA ARG A 2 2.05 -4.47 -21.00
C ARG A 2 1.92 -5.98 -21.19
N MET A 3 2.51 -6.80 -20.30
CA MET A 3 2.35 -8.25 -20.32
C MET A 3 0.89 -8.67 -20.20
N ALA A 4 0.14 -8.05 -19.28
CA ALA A 4 -1.28 -8.34 -19.13
C ALA A 4 -2.08 -8.03 -20.41
N ARG A 5 -1.85 -6.87 -21.02
CA ARG A 5 -2.51 -6.49 -22.29
C ARG A 5 -2.15 -7.43 -23.44
N LEU A 6 -0.89 -7.84 -23.56
CA LEU A 6 -0.43 -8.74 -24.62
C LEU A 6 -0.95 -10.17 -24.44
N HIS A 7 -1.00 -10.66 -23.20
CA HIS A 7 -1.52 -11.98 -22.87
C HIS A 7 -3.04 -12.09 -23.11
N THR A 8 -3.79 -11.08 -22.65
CA THR A 8 -5.26 -11.11 -22.70
C THR A 8 -5.85 -10.57 -23.99
N HIS A 9 -5.06 -9.86 -24.81
CA HIS A 9 -5.53 -9.08 -25.97
C HIS A 9 -6.59 -8.01 -25.62
N LYS A 10 -6.61 -7.57 -24.36
CA LYS A 10 -7.49 -6.53 -23.84
C LYS A 10 -6.67 -5.28 -23.46
N HIS A 11 -7.31 -4.14 -23.28
CA HIS A 11 -6.58 -2.87 -23.12
C HIS A 11 -6.82 -2.12 -21.80
N LYS A 12 -7.99 -2.28 -21.16
CA LYS A 12 -8.30 -1.56 -19.92
C LYS A 12 -7.57 -2.15 -18.71
N VAL A 13 -7.19 -1.27 -17.79
CA VAL A 13 -6.65 -1.62 -16.46
C VAL A 13 -7.45 -0.88 -15.42
N LEU A 14 -7.97 -1.61 -14.44
CA LEU A 14 -8.67 -1.05 -13.29
C LEU A 14 -7.70 -0.91 -12.13
N SER A 15 -7.76 0.23 -11.41
CA SER A 15 -6.97 0.48 -10.21
C SER A 15 -7.76 1.29 -9.19
N THR A 16 -7.30 1.34 -7.94
CA THR A 16 -8.04 2.08 -6.90
C THR A 16 -7.70 3.56 -6.87
N TYR A 17 -8.67 4.41 -6.52
CA TYR A 17 -8.37 5.77 -6.07
C TYR A 17 -7.42 5.74 -4.87
N ARG A 18 -6.64 6.82 -4.69
CA ARG A 18 -5.61 7.00 -3.65
C ARG A 18 -4.37 6.13 -3.82
N SER A 19 -4.31 5.21 -4.78
CA SER A 19 -3.15 4.36 -5.03
C SER A 19 -1.98 5.12 -5.67
N TYR A 20 -0.80 4.50 -5.63
CA TYR A 20 0.36 4.99 -6.38
C TYR A 20 1.14 3.83 -6.99
N HIS A 21 1.22 3.80 -8.30
CA HIS A 21 1.85 2.71 -9.06
C HIS A 21 3.11 3.13 -9.82
N GLY A 22 3.55 4.37 -9.70
CA GLY A 22 4.72 4.91 -10.39
C GLY A 22 4.41 6.18 -11.15
N ASN A 23 5.45 6.80 -11.71
CA ASN A 23 5.39 8.14 -12.31
C ASN A 23 5.65 8.15 -13.82
N THR A 24 5.62 7.02 -14.50
CA THR A 24 5.91 6.93 -15.94
C THR A 24 4.81 6.20 -16.69
N GLY A 25 4.50 6.68 -17.92
CA GLY A 25 3.61 6.04 -18.88
C GLY A 25 2.33 5.48 -18.28
N ALA A 26 2.11 4.17 -18.43
CA ALA A 26 0.90 3.52 -17.94
C ALA A 26 0.79 3.48 -16.40
N ALA A 27 1.91 3.56 -15.68
CA ALA A 27 1.90 3.53 -14.22
C ALA A 27 1.28 4.79 -13.61
N ILE A 28 1.61 5.99 -14.15
CA ILE A 28 1.01 7.24 -13.65
C ILE A 28 -0.48 7.33 -14.01
N ASN A 29 -0.90 6.79 -15.14
CA ASN A 29 -2.32 6.75 -15.50
C ASN A 29 -3.11 5.75 -14.62
N ALA A 30 -2.48 4.69 -14.12
CA ALA A 30 -3.07 3.77 -13.15
C ALA A 30 -3.02 4.30 -11.70
N THR A 31 -2.17 5.29 -11.41
CA THR A 31 -2.09 5.93 -10.09
C THR A 31 -3.40 6.63 -9.75
N GLY A 32 -3.91 6.44 -8.55
CA GLY A 32 -5.20 6.98 -8.10
C GLY A 32 -5.11 8.24 -7.24
N ASP A 33 -3.89 8.72 -6.92
CA ASP A 33 -3.66 9.91 -6.10
C ASP A 33 -3.43 11.18 -6.94
N PRO A 34 -3.35 12.40 -6.33
CA PRO A 34 -3.24 13.66 -7.07
C PRO A 34 -2.04 13.80 -7.99
N ARG A 35 -0.98 12.99 -7.85
CA ARG A 35 0.20 13.02 -8.74
C ARG A 35 -0.15 12.70 -10.19
N ARG A 36 -1.28 12.01 -10.45
CA ARG A 36 -1.73 11.73 -11.81
C ARG A 36 -2.32 12.97 -12.52
N PHE A 37 -2.91 13.93 -11.81
CA PHE A 37 -3.70 15.02 -12.41
C PHE A 37 -3.01 15.71 -13.58
N PRO A 38 -1.73 16.15 -13.49
CA PRO A 38 -1.04 16.77 -14.62
C PRO A 38 -0.48 15.75 -15.63
N ASN A 39 -0.64 14.44 -15.42
CA ASN A 39 0.09 13.39 -16.15
C ASN A 39 -0.83 12.30 -16.73
N GLU A 40 -2.14 12.47 -16.65
CA GLU A 40 -3.13 11.47 -17.08
C GLU A 40 -3.48 11.67 -18.57
N PHE A 41 -2.66 11.10 -19.46
CA PHE A 41 -2.81 11.29 -20.91
C PHE A 41 -3.30 10.07 -21.69
N ALA A 42 -3.27 8.87 -21.07
CA ALA A 42 -3.54 7.63 -21.79
C ALA A 42 -4.94 7.07 -21.51
N PHE A 43 -5.57 6.53 -22.55
CA PHE A 43 -6.84 5.85 -22.43
C PHE A 43 -6.70 4.44 -21.83
N GLY A 44 -7.82 3.89 -21.34
CA GLY A 44 -7.90 2.52 -20.86
C GLY A 44 -7.41 2.36 -19.40
N HIS A 45 -7.52 3.38 -18.61
CA HIS A 45 -7.33 3.34 -17.16
C HIS A 45 -8.63 3.76 -16.48
N VAL A 46 -9.11 2.95 -15.54
CA VAL A 46 -10.37 3.17 -14.81
C VAL A 46 -10.10 3.07 -13.33
N HIS A 47 -10.55 4.05 -12.55
CA HIS A 47 -10.39 4.06 -11.12
C HIS A 47 -11.69 3.67 -10.42
N PHE A 48 -11.58 2.86 -9.36
CA PHE A 48 -12.68 2.46 -8.50
C PHE A 48 -12.33 2.70 -7.02
N PHE A 49 -13.35 2.72 -6.15
CA PHE A 49 -13.13 2.86 -4.73
C PHE A 49 -12.71 1.53 -4.10
N GLY A 50 -11.55 1.51 -3.44
CA GLY A 50 -11.15 0.41 -2.56
C GLY A 50 -11.79 0.52 -1.17
N PRO A 51 -11.75 -0.56 -0.36
CA PRO A 51 -12.31 -0.56 0.98
C PRO A 51 -11.50 0.32 1.94
N TYR A 52 -12.19 1.08 2.78
CA TYR A 52 -11.63 1.87 3.86
C TYR A 52 -12.71 2.23 4.89
N LEU A 53 -12.99 1.33 5.81
CA LEU A 53 -14.12 1.44 6.75
C LEU A 53 -14.13 2.78 7.51
N TYR A 54 -12.99 3.23 8.02
CA TYR A 54 -12.89 4.49 8.77
C TYR A 54 -13.39 5.72 7.99
N ARG A 55 -13.26 5.71 6.66
CA ARG A 55 -13.78 6.74 5.73
C ARG A 55 -14.48 6.09 4.55
N THR A 56 -15.45 5.23 4.89
CA THR A 56 -16.14 4.41 3.89
C THR A 56 -16.84 5.24 2.83
N ASN A 57 -16.73 4.80 1.58
CA ASN A 57 -17.55 5.29 0.46
C ASN A 57 -18.80 4.42 0.25
N PHE A 58 -18.97 3.38 1.07
CA PHE A 58 -20.00 2.35 0.90
C PHE A 58 -21.06 2.36 2.01
N TRP A 59 -21.03 3.35 2.91
CA TRP A 59 -21.92 3.42 4.08
C TRP A 59 -21.93 2.15 4.93
N ALA A 60 -20.80 1.44 4.93
CA ALA A 60 -20.62 0.26 5.75
C ALA A 60 -20.38 0.65 7.23
N THR A 61 -20.80 -0.22 8.13
CA THR A 61 -20.62 -0.08 9.57
C THR A 61 -19.71 -1.15 10.16
N THR A 62 -19.40 -2.18 9.37
CA THR A 62 -18.51 -3.28 9.75
C THR A 62 -17.53 -3.60 8.64
N GLU A 63 -16.40 -4.23 8.99
CA GLU A 63 -15.40 -4.70 8.01
C GLU A 63 -15.98 -5.70 7.00
N GLU A 64 -16.95 -6.53 7.42
CA GLU A 64 -17.61 -7.49 6.54
C GLU A 64 -18.49 -6.78 5.50
N GLU A 65 -19.26 -5.78 5.93
CA GLU A 65 -20.06 -4.96 5.01
C GLU A 65 -19.18 -4.18 4.05
N GLU A 66 -18.09 -3.58 4.56
CA GLU A 66 -17.13 -2.84 3.73
C GLU A 66 -16.53 -3.75 2.66
N CYS A 67 -16.07 -4.95 3.04
CA CYS A 67 -15.56 -5.95 2.11
C CYS A 67 -16.58 -6.30 1.03
N LYS A 68 -17.80 -6.66 1.44
CA LYS A 68 -18.87 -7.08 0.54
C LYS A 68 -19.22 -5.98 -0.46
N ARG A 69 -19.49 -4.77 0.04
CA ARG A 69 -19.93 -3.64 -0.78
C ARG A 69 -18.83 -3.13 -1.71
N ALA A 70 -17.57 -3.16 -1.26
CA ALA A 70 -16.43 -2.82 -2.11
C ALA A 70 -16.26 -3.84 -3.27
N LEU A 71 -16.47 -5.14 -3.03
CA LEU A 71 -16.44 -6.16 -4.07
C LEU A 71 -17.65 -6.04 -5.02
N GLU A 72 -18.85 -5.77 -4.52
CA GLU A 72 -20.03 -5.48 -5.33
C GLU A 72 -19.82 -4.26 -6.22
N HIS A 73 -19.24 -3.18 -5.68
CA HIS A 73 -18.87 -1.99 -6.47
C HIS A 73 -17.86 -2.32 -7.57
N LEU A 74 -16.82 -3.09 -7.26
CA LEU A 74 -15.84 -3.52 -8.25
C LEU A 74 -16.48 -4.38 -9.34
N GLU A 75 -17.36 -5.31 -8.96
CA GLU A 75 -18.08 -6.14 -9.93
C GLU A 75 -18.95 -5.31 -10.87
N GLN A 76 -19.70 -4.34 -10.35
CA GLN A 76 -20.46 -3.40 -11.16
C GLN A 76 -19.56 -2.59 -12.09
N THR A 77 -18.42 -2.12 -11.60
CA THR A 77 -17.42 -1.42 -12.43
C THR A 77 -16.95 -2.32 -13.58
N ILE A 78 -16.64 -3.58 -13.32
CA ILE A 78 -16.24 -4.55 -14.35
C ILE A 78 -17.34 -4.70 -15.40
N ILE A 79 -18.59 -4.84 -14.96
CA ILE A 79 -19.74 -5.03 -15.87
C ILE A 79 -19.94 -3.81 -16.76
N PHE A 80 -19.96 -2.61 -16.19
CA PHE A 80 -20.21 -1.37 -16.94
C PHE A 80 -19.05 -0.96 -17.84
N GLU A 81 -17.81 -1.30 -17.47
CA GLU A 81 -16.62 -1.09 -18.30
C GLU A 81 -16.47 -2.13 -19.43
N GLY A 82 -17.22 -3.21 -19.38
CA GLY A 82 -17.20 -4.30 -20.34
C GLY A 82 -16.08 -5.30 -20.05
N PRO A 83 -16.40 -6.47 -19.45
CA PRO A 83 -15.41 -7.47 -19.01
C PRO A 83 -14.46 -7.94 -20.12
N GLY A 84 -14.96 -7.97 -21.37
CA GLY A 84 -14.16 -8.33 -22.55
C GLY A 84 -13.07 -7.32 -22.92
N THR A 85 -13.06 -6.13 -22.32
CA THR A 85 -12.07 -5.07 -22.62
C THR A 85 -11.02 -4.92 -21.52
N ILE A 86 -11.22 -5.53 -20.33
CA ILE A 86 -10.38 -5.36 -19.15
C ILE A 86 -9.29 -6.42 -19.13
N ALA A 87 -8.03 -5.97 -19.23
CA ALA A 87 -6.86 -6.83 -19.18
C ALA A 87 -6.51 -7.23 -17.74
N ALA A 88 -6.54 -6.27 -16.82
CA ALA A 88 -6.12 -6.50 -15.45
C ALA A 88 -6.79 -5.57 -14.44
N ILE A 89 -6.86 -6.04 -13.19
CA ILE A 89 -7.03 -5.23 -11.99
C ILE A 89 -5.65 -5.09 -11.34
N LEU A 90 -5.17 -3.86 -11.20
CA LEU A 90 -3.90 -3.52 -10.56
C LEU A 90 -4.18 -2.85 -9.22
N ILE A 91 -3.82 -3.50 -8.14
CA ILE A 91 -4.00 -2.97 -6.78
C ILE A 91 -2.75 -3.19 -5.93
N GLU A 92 -2.47 -2.25 -5.05
CA GLU A 92 -1.57 -2.48 -3.93
C GLU A 92 -2.25 -3.46 -2.97
N SER A 93 -1.56 -4.54 -2.56
CA SER A 93 -2.14 -5.50 -1.60
C SER A 93 -2.45 -4.85 -0.25
N VAL A 94 -1.62 -3.87 0.14
CA VAL A 94 -1.88 -2.91 1.22
C VAL A 94 -1.52 -1.53 0.68
N PRO A 95 -2.52 -0.69 0.32
CA PRO A 95 -2.28 0.66 -0.19
C PRO A 95 -1.44 1.49 0.78
N GLY A 96 -0.18 1.71 0.40
CA GLY A 96 0.83 2.32 1.27
C GLY A 96 0.64 3.83 1.41
N THR A 97 0.89 4.60 0.34
CA THR A 97 0.80 6.07 0.35
C THR A 97 -0.60 6.57 0.72
N ALA A 98 -1.61 5.78 0.41
CA ALA A 98 -3.01 6.04 0.82
C ALA A 98 -3.21 6.06 2.33
N GLY A 99 -2.27 5.54 3.12
CA GLY A 99 -2.30 5.53 4.58
C GLY A 99 -2.22 4.15 5.20
N VAL A 100 -1.55 3.20 4.56
CA VAL A 100 -1.45 1.80 5.01
C VAL A 100 -2.85 1.19 5.20
N LEU A 101 -3.64 1.21 4.14
CA LEU A 101 -5.02 0.73 4.19
C LEU A 101 -5.04 -0.80 4.18
N MET A 102 -5.18 -1.39 5.36
CA MET A 102 -5.30 -2.84 5.49
C MET A 102 -6.62 -3.31 4.84
N PRO A 103 -6.56 -4.24 3.87
CA PRO A 103 -7.80 -4.74 3.26
C PRO A 103 -8.60 -5.56 4.29
N PRO A 104 -9.94 -5.45 4.28
CA PRO A 104 -10.80 -6.31 5.09
C PRO A 104 -10.55 -7.78 4.78
N LYS A 105 -10.77 -8.65 5.78
CA LYS A 105 -10.63 -10.09 5.61
C LYS A 105 -11.48 -10.60 4.45
N GLY A 106 -10.87 -11.33 3.52
CA GLY A 106 -11.53 -11.90 2.34
C GLY A 106 -11.56 -10.98 1.11
N TYR A 107 -11.15 -9.71 1.22
CA TYR A 107 -11.17 -8.80 0.08
C TYR A 107 -10.26 -9.25 -1.06
N LEU A 108 -9.00 -9.62 -0.77
CA LEU A 108 -8.07 -10.10 -1.80
C LEU A 108 -8.53 -11.42 -2.43
N ASP A 109 -9.12 -12.30 -1.65
CA ASP A 109 -9.74 -13.55 -2.16
C ASP A 109 -10.94 -13.24 -3.06
N GLY A 110 -11.74 -12.23 -2.71
CA GLY A 110 -12.84 -11.73 -3.54
C GLY A 110 -12.35 -11.12 -4.86
N ILE A 111 -11.25 -10.35 -4.84
CA ILE A 111 -10.58 -9.86 -6.07
C ILE A 111 -10.22 -11.03 -6.98
N ARG A 112 -9.60 -12.08 -6.44
CA ARG A 112 -9.24 -13.28 -7.23
C ARG A 112 -10.48 -13.92 -7.84
N ALA A 113 -11.55 -14.10 -7.06
CA ALA A 113 -12.79 -14.69 -7.54
C ALA A 113 -13.43 -13.88 -8.69
N LEU A 114 -13.42 -12.54 -8.62
CA LEU A 114 -13.89 -11.67 -9.71
C LEU A 114 -12.98 -11.77 -10.95
N CYS A 115 -11.68 -11.80 -10.75
CA CYS A 115 -10.71 -11.98 -11.83
C CYS A 115 -10.94 -13.31 -12.57
N ASP A 116 -11.14 -14.39 -11.85
CA ASP A 116 -11.42 -15.72 -12.43
C ASP A 116 -12.76 -15.73 -13.18
N LYS A 117 -13.81 -15.17 -12.56
CA LYS A 117 -15.16 -15.09 -13.15
C LYS A 117 -15.16 -14.38 -14.49
N TYR A 118 -14.43 -13.27 -14.62
CA TYR A 118 -14.44 -12.41 -15.81
C TYR A 118 -13.22 -12.57 -16.71
N LYS A 119 -12.33 -13.53 -16.41
CA LYS A 119 -11.07 -13.76 -17.14
C LYS A 119 -10.24 -12.49 -17.25
N ILE A 120 -10.03 -11.84 -16.12
CA ILE A 120 -9.22 -10.64 -15.90
C ILE A 120 -8.00 -11.06 -15.09
N LEU A 121 -6.83 -10.50 -15.36
CA LEU A 121 -5.64 -10.77 -14.55
C LEU A 121 -5.62 -9.91 -13.28
N TRP A 122 -5.12 -10.47 -12.19
CA TRP A 122 -4.81 -9.71 -10.98
C TRP A 122 -3.32 -9.40 -10.92
N ILE A 123 -2.97 -8.11 -10.90
CA ILE A 123 -1.63 -7.59 -10.65
C ILE A 123 -1.58 -7.08 -9.22
N ALA A 124 -0.80 -7.75 -8.35
CA ALA A 124 -0.53 -7.27 -7.01
C ALA A 124 0.69 -6.33 -7.03
N ASP A 125 0.49 -5.08 -6.64
CA ASP A 125 1.58 -4.14 -6.45
C ASP A 125 2.13 -4.27 -5.02
N GLU A 126 3.29 -4.90 -4.91
CA GLU A 126 4.00 -5.15 -3.67
C GLU A 126 5.24 -4.24 -3.50
N VAL A 127 5.27 -3.14 -4.23
CA VAL A 127 6.40 -2.20 -4.21
C VAL A 127 6.60 -1.57 -2.83
N MET A 128 5.53 -1.32 -2.06
CA MET A 128 5.63 -0.82 -0.68
C MET A 128 5.47 -1.91 0.38
N SER A 129 4.59 -2.86 0.15
CA SER A 129 4.17 -3.85 1.15
C SER A 129 5.00 -5.14 1.15
N GLY A 130 5.76 -5.38 0.08
CA GLY A 130 6.60 -6.56 -0.04
C GLY A 130 7.88 -6.52 0.81
N PHE A 131 8.61 -7.63 0.76
CA PHE A 131 9.90 -7.84 1.43
C PHE A 131 9.85 -7.59 2.95
N GLY A 132 8.94 -8.31 3.62
CA GLY A 132 8.89 -8.37 5.08
C GLY A 132 8.11 -7.24 5.75
N ARG A 133 7.73 -6.17 5.02
CA ARG A 133 7.14 -4.96 5.59
C ARG A 133 5.92 -5.22 6.47
N THR A 134 5.04 -6.14 6.07
CA THR A 134 3.82 -6.54 6.82
C THR A 134 4.00 -7.84 7.62
N GLY A 135 5.23 -8.34 7.78
CA GLY A 135 5.52 -9.63 8.41
C GLY A 135 5.40 -10.84 7.46
N LYS A 136 5.14 -10.60 6.17
CA LYS A 136 5.10 -11.61 5.10
C LYS A 136 6.07 -11.22 4.00
N TRP A 137 6.51 -12.18 3.17
CA TRP A 137 7.32 -11.84 1.99
C TRP A 137 6.59 -10.85 1.09
N PHE A 138 5.31 -11.09 0.85
CA PHE A 138 4.41 -10.19 0.12
C PHE A 138 3.08 -10.08 0.85
N ALA A 139 2.49 -8.89 0.86
CA ALA A 139 1.29 -8.63 1.65
C ALA A 139 0.04 -9.36 1.13
N TYR A 140 -0.02 -9.76 -0.15
CA TYR A 140 -1.12 -10.60 -0.63
C TYR A 140 -1.24 -11.91 0.15
N GLN A 141 -0.16 -12.39 0.79
CA GLN A 141 -0.13 -13.62 1.60
C GLN A 141 -0.90 -13.51 2.94
N HIS A 142 -1.48 -12.34 3.24
CA HIS A 142 -2.50 -12.22 4.30
C HIS A 142 -3.85 -12.81 3.86
N GLY A 143 -4.10 -12.96 2.56
CA GLY A 143 -5.18 -13.77 1.97
C GLY A 143 -4.70 -15.18 1.61
N LYS A 144 -5.56 -15.93 0.92
CA LYS A 144 -5.26 -17.26 0.40
C LYS A 144 -4.99 -17.27 -1.10
N ALA A 145 -5.50 -16.28 -1.78
CA ALA A 145 -5.43 -16.17 -3.23
C ALA A 145 -4.04 -15.73 -3.71
N VAL A 146 -3.66 -16.19 -4.89
CA VAL A 146 -2.38 -15.87 -5.54
C VAL A 146 -2.65 -14.98 -6.76
N PRO A 147 -1.96 -13.83 -6.90
CA PRO A 147 -2.07 -12.99 -8.07
C PRO A 147 -1.42 -13.62 -9.31
N ASP A 148 -1.81 -13.17 -10.50
CA ASP A 148 -1.21 -13.59 -11.77
C ASP A 148 0.14 -12.91 -12.02
N LEU A 149 0.28 -11.66 -11.53
CA LEU A 149 1.54 -10.91 -11.57
C LEU A 149 1.78 -10.22 -10.22
N ILE A 150 3.05 -10.12 -9.83
CA ILE A 150 3.48 -9.39 -8.65
C ILE A 150 4.54 -8.37 -9.08
N THR A 151 4.27 -7.08 -8.89
CA THR A 151 5.28 -6.04 -9.10
C THR A 151 6.00 -5.73 -7.80
N PHE A 152 7.31 -5.56 -7.85
CA PHE A 152 8.14 -5.29 -6.69
C PHE A 152 9.28 -4.32 -6.99
N ALA A 153 9.76 -3.63 -5.96
CA ALA A 153 10.94 -2.75 -5.98
C ALA A 153 11.40 -2.50 -4.54
N LYS A 154 12.03 -1.37 -4.26
CA LYS A 154 12.42 -0.84 -2.94
C LYS A 154 13.09 -1.87 -2.03
N GLY A 155 12.30 -2.60 -1.23
CA GLY A 155 12.79 -3.57 -0.26
C GLY A 155 13.64 -4.70 -0.85
N VAL A 156 13.48 -5.02 -2.13
CA VAL A 156 14.23 -6.09 -2.79
C VAL A 156 15.75 -5.91 -2.72
N THR A 157 16.23 -4.68 -2.67
CA THR A 157 17.66 -4.34 -2.54
C THR A 157 17.98 -3.57 -1.27
N SER A 158 17.04 -3.47 -0.34
CA SER A 158 17.17 -2.66 0.88
C SER A 158 17.60 -1.20 0.63
N GLY A 159 17.35 -0.66 -0.56
CA GLY A 159 17.68 0.70 -0.96
C GLY A 159 19.13 0.92 -1.42
N TYR A 160 19.98 -0.11 -1.45
CA TYR A 160 21.39 0.02 -1.85
C TYR A 160 21.57 0.27 -3.36
N VAL A 161 20.74 -0.39 -4.18
CA VAL A 161 20.80 -0.26 -5.65
C VAL A 161 19.38 -0.23 -6.21
N GLN A 162 19.17 0.50 -7.29
CA GLN A 162 17.87 0.56 -7.96
C GLN A 162 17.58 -0.77 -8.64
N LEU A 163 16.51 -1.43 -8.25
CA LEU A 163 15.97 -2.61 -8.90
C LEU A 163 14.44 -2.63 -8.74
N GLY A 164 13.76 -2.99 -9.79
CA GLY A 164 12.36 -3.37 -9.79
C GLY A 164 12.16 -4.59 -10.66
N GLY A 165 11.11 -5.32 -10.41
CA GLY A 165 10.81 -6.52 -11.16
C GLY A 165 9.33 -6.85 -11.17
N VAL A 166 9.00 -7.87 -11.95
CA VAL A 166 7.69 -8.50 -11.98
C VAL A 166 7.85 -10.02 -11.96
N VAL A 167 7.15 -10.66 -11.04
CA VAL A 167 6.91 -12.11 -11.08
C VAL A 167 5.66 -12.34 -11.92
N ILE A 168 5.71 -13.31 -12.81
CA ILE A 168 4.57 -13.68 -13.67
C ILE A 168 4.24 -15.17 -13.47
N SER A 169 2.98 -15.51 -13.64
CA SER A 169 2.55 -16.91 -13.64
C SER A 169 3.02 -17.65 -14.89
N ASP A 170 3.10 -18.98 -14.78
CA ASP A 170 3.48 -19.84 -15.93
C ASP A 170 2.56 -19.65 -17.13
N ALA A 171 1.29 -19.39 -16.90
CA ALA A 171 0.32 -19.13 -17.98
C ALA A 171 0.70 -17.88 -18.79
N ILE A 172 1.15 -16.83 -18.13
CA ILE A 172 1.61 -15.60 -18.78
C ILE A 172 2.99 -15.84 -19.43
N SER A 173 3.91 -16.55 -18.77
CA SER A 173 5.23 -16.88 -19.32
C SER A 173 5.10 -17.58 -20.67
N LYS A 174 4.27 -18.60 -20.77
CA LYS A 174 4.04 -19.36 -22.03
C LYS A 174 3.59 -18.49 -23.21
N THR A 175 2.97 -17.34 -22.97
CA THR A 175 2.61 -16.41 -24.06
C THR A 175 3.85 -15.87 -24.77
N PHE A 176 4.98 -15.82 -24.08
CA PHE A 176 6.24 -15.24 -24.57
C PHE A 176 7.29 -16.29 -24.93
N ASP A 177 6.95 -17.59 -24.89
CA ASP A 177 7.87 -18.66 -25.31
C ASP A 177 8.13 -18.60 -26.82
N GLU A 178 7.11 -18.29 -27.60
CA GLU A 178 7.20 -18.16 -29.08
C GLU A 178 7.21 -16.72 -29.58
N LYS A 179 6.89 -15.76 -28.71
CA LYS A 179 6.79 -14.33 -29.07
C LYS A 179 7.69 -13.50 -28.17
N VAL A 180 8.63 -12.79 -28.77
CA VAL A 180 9.50 -11.88 -28.01
C VAL A 180 8.64 -10.84 -27.29
N PHE A 181 8.84 -10.69 -25.98
CA PHE A 181 8.21 -9.60 -25.24
C PHE A 181 8.81 -8.24 -25.66
N PRO A 182 8.04 -7.34 -26.29
CA PRO A 182 8.57 -6.07 -26.81
C PRO A 182 8.66 -5.01 -25.71
N GLY A 183 9.38 -5.30 -24.63
CA GLY A 183 9.33 -4.47 -23.43
C GLY A 183 10.61 -4.42 -22.59
N GLY A 184 11.73 -4.82 -23.14
CA GLY A 184 13.02 -4.77 -22.44
C GLY A 184 13.47 -3.34 -22.14
N LEU A 185 14.23 -3.19 -21.05
CA LEU A 185 14.98 -1.99 -20.70
C LEU A 185 16.46 -2.28 -20.80
N THR A 186 17.27 -1.29 -21.20
CA THR A 186 18.72 -1.46 -21.42
C THR A 186 19.43 -2.03 -20.19
N TYR A 187 19.06 -1.61 -18.99
CA TYR A 187 19.68 -2.05 -17.74
C TYR A 187 18.91 -3.18 -17.02
N MET A 188 17.94 -3.84 -17.67
CA MET A 188 17.29 -5.00 -17.06
C MET A 188 18.29 -6.13 -16.81
N GLY A 189 18.15 -6.85 -15.69
CA GLY A 189 19.05 -7.92 -15.31
C GLY A 189 20.47 -7.47 -14.98
N HIS A 190 20.68 -6.19 -14.60
CA HIS A 190 22.00 -5.65 -14.27
C HIS A 190 22.66 -6.47 -13.15
N PRO A 191 23.88 -7.04 -13.36
CA PRO A 191 24.49 -7.99 -12.43
C PRO A 191 24.64 -7.44 -11.01
N LEU A 192 25.08 -6.18 -10.84
CA LEU A 192 25.22 -5.55 -9.53
C LEU A 192 23.87 -5.47 -8.80
N ALA A 193 22.81 -5.05 -9.49
CA ALA A 193 21.49 -4.93 -8.87
C ALA A 193 20.89 -6.29 -8.50
N CYS A 194 21.06 -7.30 -9.38
CA CYS A 194 20.62 -8.66 -9.11
C CYS A 194 21.40 -9.30 -7.95
N ALA A 195 22.73 -9.14 -7.90
CA ALA A 195 23.55 -9.62 -6.80
C ALA A 195 23.15 -8.99 -5.46
N THR A 196 22.87 -7.68 -5.45
CA THR A 196 22.38 -6.99 -4.25
C THR A 196 21.02 -7.53 -3.80
N ALA A 197 20.12 -7.84 -4.74
CA ALA A 197 18.81 -8.43 -4.40
C ALA A 197 18.96 -9.82 -3.78
N VAL A 198 19.82 -10.67 -4.33
CA VAL A 198 20.11 -12.01 -3.79
C VAL A 198 20.64 -11.89 -2.37
N ALA A 199 21.69 -11.06 -2.16
CA ALA A 199 22.26 -10.82 -0.84
C ALA A 199 21.24 -10.29 0.16
N THR A 200 20.37 -9.34 -0.26
CA THR A 200 19.30 -8.82 0.61
C THR A 200 18.34 -9.92 1.04
N ILE A 201 17.89 -10.78 0.11
CA ILE A 201 16.97 -11.88 0.40
C ILE A 201 17.62 -12.89 1.37
N ASP A 202 18.91 -13.19 1.19
CA ASP A 202 19.63 -14.12 2.06
C ASP A 202 19.75 -13.55 3.48
N VAL A 203 20.18 -12.29 3.63
CA VAL A 203 20.25 -11.60 4.95
C VAL A 203 18.87 -11.54 5.61
N MET A 204 17.80 -11.25 4.86
CA MET A 204 16.45 -11.24 5.42
C MET A 204 16.03 -12.59 6.02
N LYS A 205 16.46 -13.70 5.40
CA LYS A 205 16.22 -15.06 5.91
C LYS A 205 17.10 -15.35 7.12
N GLU A 206 18.39 -15.06 7.04
CA GLU A 206 19.38 -15.31 8.10
C GLU A 206 19.02 -14.55 9.39
N GLU A 207 18.67 -13.27 9.27
CA GLU A 207 18.29 -12.42 10.41
C GLU A 207 16.83 -12.58 10.83
N LYS A 208 16.05 -13.46 10.18
CA LYS A 208 14.61 -13.68 10.47
C LYS A 208 13.80 -12.39 10.52
N MET A 209 14.02 -11.52 9.53
CA MET A 209 13.45 -10.17 9.54
C MET A 209 11.92 -10.17 9.45
N LEU A 210 11.29 -11.18 8.83
CA LEU A 210 9.83 -11.29 8.74
C LEU A 210 9.22 -11.59 10.10
N GLU A 211 9.84 -12.52 10.83
CA GLU A 211 9.45 -12.90 12.19
C GLU A 211 9.63 -11.72 13.14
N ASN A 212 10.76 -11.00 13.04
CA ASN A 212 10.99 -9.79 13.82
C ASN A 212 9.94 -8.71 13.51
N ALA A 213 9.68 -8.43 12.23
CA ALA A 213 8.66 -7.45 11.83
C ALA A 213 7.27 -7.81 12.39
N THR A 214 6.90 -9.09 12.36
CA THR A 214 5.64 -9.58 12.94
C THR A 214 5.62 -9.35 14.45
N MET A 215 6.66 -9.79 15.16
CA MET A 215 6.77 -9.67 16.61
C MET A 215 6.71 -8.20 17.05
N ILE A 216 7.51 -7.34 16.43
CA ILE A 216 7.52 -5.88 16.73
C ILE A 216 6.15 -5.26 16.47
N GLY A 217 5.51 -5.62 15.36
CA GLY A 217 4.18 -5.11 15.02
C GLY A 217 3.11 -5.50 16.02
N GLU A 218 3.05 -6.78 16.36
CA GLU A 218 2.00 -7.35 17.24
C GLU A 218 2.20 -7.01 18.72
N THR A 219 3.45 -6.93 19.18
CA THR A 219 3.75 -6.78 20.61
C THR A 219 4.16 -5.36 21.03
N ILE A 220 4.68 -4.54 20.12
CA ILE A 220 5.20 -3.21 20.44
C ILE A 220 4.42 -2.11 19.71
N LEU A 221 4.49 -2.06 18.36
CA LEU A 221 3.94 -0.91 17.62
C LEU A 221 2.41 -0.86 17.69
N GLY A 222 1.72 -1.95 17.40
CA GLY A 222 0.26 -1.98 17.44
C GLY A 222 -0.31 -1.64 18.82
N PRO A 223 0.08 -2.34 19.90
CA PRO A 223 -0.34 -1.97 21.25
C PRO A 223 0.07 -0.56 21.67
N GLY A 224 1.32 -0.15 21.41
CA GLY A 224 1.82 1.18 21.76
C GLY A 224 1.04 2.30 21.06
N LEU A 225 0.75 2.18 19.78
CA LEU A 225 -0.06 3.16 19.06
C LEU A 225 -1.49 3.24 19.61
N LYS A 226 -2.08 2.12 19.99
CA LYS A 226 -3.40 2.11 20.64
C LYS A 226 -3.40 2.85 21.98
N GLU A 227 -2.35 2.70 22.79
CA GLU A 227 -2.19 3.47 24.02
C GLU A 227 -2.01 4.98 23.75
N LEU A 228 -1.23 5.34 22.73
CA LEU A 228 -1.10 6.74 22.30
C LEU A 228 -2.44 7.32 21.84
N ALA A 229 -3.28 6.54 21.15
CA ALA A 229 -4.61 7.00 20.77
C ALA A 229 -5.55 7.23 21.95
N LYS A 230 -5.40 6.49 23.05
CA LYS A 230 -6.15 6.77 24.28
C LYS A 230 -5.72 8.11 24.91
N LYS A 231 -4.43 8.41 24.86
CA LYS A 231 -3.83 9.62 25.43
C LYS A 231 -4.07 10.86 24.55
N HIS A 232 -3.94 10.73 23.24
CA HIS A 232 -3.97 11.85 22.29
C HIS A 232 -5.22 11.80 21.41
N LYS A 233 -6.20 12.63 21.70
CA LYS A 233 -7.47 12.70 20.96
C LYS A 233 -7.30 13.03 19.46
N VAL A 234 -6.18 13.67 19.06
CA VAL A 234 -5.87 13.97 17.66
C VAL A 234 -5.60 12.74 16.79
N ILE A 235 -5.37 11.56 17.38
CA ILE A 235 -5.29 10.30 16.65
C ILE A 235 -6.71 9.82 16.36
N GLY A 236 -7.12 9.78 15.10
CA GLY A 236 -8.43 9.33 14.67
C GLY A 236 -8.49 7.84 14.40
N ASP A 237 -7.49 7.33 13.66
CA ASP A 237 -7.43 5.92 13.27
C ASP A 237 -5.99 5.40 13.23
N ILE A 238 -5.83 4.10 13.53
CA ILE A 238 -4.56 3.38 13.51
C ILE A 238 -4.77 2.07 12.79
N ARG A 239 -3.92 1.77 11.82
CA ARG A 239 -3.98 0.52 11.08
C ARG A 239 -2.60 0.10 10.59
N GLY A 240 -2.39 -1.19 10.43
CA GLY A 240 -1.12 -1.73 9.97
C GLY A 240 -0.91 -3.18 10.34
N ALA A 241 0.21 -3.71 9.87
CA ALA A 241 0.71 -5.04 10.21
C ALA A 241 2.23 -5.04 10.12
N GLY A 242 2.88 -5.90 10.88
CA GLY A 242 4.34 -5.94 10.94
C GLY A 242 4.92 -4.59 11.35
N VAL A 243 5.84 -4.08 10.56
CA VAL A 243 6.46 -2.75 10.74
C VAL A 243 5.95 -1.74 9.68
N PHE A 244 4.67 -1.83 9.33
CA PHE A 244 4.00 -0.96 8.36
C PHE A 244 2.71 -0.43 8.96
N TRP A 245 2.75 0.81 9.51
CA TRP A 245 1.65 1.42 10.24
C TRP A 245 1.29 2.79 9.71
N GLY A 246 0.00 3.07 9.59
CA GLY A 246 -0.57 4.37 9.28
C GLY A 246 -1.37 4.90 10.46
N VAL A 247 -1.23 6.20 10.74
CA VAL A 247 -1.93 6.91 11.80
C VAL A 247 -2.59 8.14 11.19
N ASP A 248 -3.92 8.19 11.20
CA ASP A 248 -4.70 9.35 10.74
C ASP A 248 -4.87 10.36 11.86
N MET A 249 -4.60 11.63 11.55
CA MET A 249 -4.79 12.75 12.46
C MET A 249 -6.12 13.46 12.18
N VAL A 250 -6.88 13.73 13.23
CA VAL A 250 -8.19 14.38 13.16
C VAL A 250 -8.29 15.55 14.14
N SER A 251 -9.10 16.53 13.79
CA SER A 251 -9.54 17.60 14.71
C SER A 251 -10.76 17.18 15.52
N ASP A 252 -11.53 16.22 15.03
CA ASP A 252 -12.71 15.67 15.72
C ASP A 252 -12.88 14.19 15.37
N ARG A 253 -12.95 13.33 16.39
CA ARG A 253 -13.16 11.89 16.22
C ARG A 253 -14.58 11.53 15.83
N ALA A 254 -15.57 12.30 16.27
CA ALA A 254 -16.97 11.98 16.01
C ALA A 254 -17.34 12.22 14.54
N THR A 255 -16.80 13.27 13.95
CA THR A 255 -17.02 13.62 12.54
C THR A 255 -15.93 13.07 11.61
N HIS A 256 -14.84 12.53 12.17
CA HIS A 256 -13.62 12.15 11.45
C HIS A 256 -12.97 13.32 10.69
N GLU A 257 -13.19 14.57 11.13
CA GLU A 257 -12.63 15.74 10.44
C GLU A 257 -11.11 15.70 10.44
N PRO A 258 -10.45 15.65 9.26
CA PRO A 258 -9.00 15.48 9.18
C PRO A 258 -8.25 16.76 9.55
N LEU A 259 -7.05 16.63 10.16
CA LEU A 259 -6.18 17.79 10.43
C LEU A 259 -5.59 18.43 9.16
N ALA A 260 -5.67 17.77 8.01
CA ALA A 260 -5.35 18.35 6.71
C ALA A 260 -6.29 17.77 5.65
N PRO A 261 -6.74 18.57 4.67
CA PRO A 261 -7.58 18.07 3.59
C PRO A 261 -6.81 17.15 2.65
N TYR A 262 -7.52 16.32 1.91
CA TYR A 262 -6.93 15.46 0.89
C TYR A 262 -6.23 16.32 -0.19
N GLY A 263 -4.99 15.99 -0.50
CA GLY A 263 -4.20 16.70 -1.51
C GLY A 263 -3.42 17.91 -0.98
N ALA A 264 -3.54 18.28 0.29
CA ALA A 264 -2.88 19.43 0.87
C ALA A 264 -2.25 19.16 2.23
N SER A 265 -1.42 20.07 2.71
CA SER A 265 -0.91 20.11 4.08
C SER A 265 -1.71 21.11 4.93
N SER A 266 -1.43 21.13 6.24
CA SER A 266 -1.99 22.12 7.16
C SER A 266 -0.95 22.58 8.19
N PRO A 267 -1.17 23.73 8.86
CA PRO A 267 -0.30 24.15 9.96
C PRO A 267 -0.15 23.09 11.04
N ALA A 268 -1.23 22.38 11.40
CA ALA A 268 -1.21 21.32 12.40
C ALA A 268 -0.31 20.15 12.01
N MET A 269 -0.41 19.69 10.77
CA MET A 269 0.44 18.60 10.27
C MET A 269 1.89 19.02 10.10
N ASN A 270 2.14 20.27 9.70
CA ASN A 270 3.51 20.81 9.60
C ASN A 270 4.15 20.91 11.01
N GLU A 271 3.39 21.32 12.02
CA GLU A 271 3.84 21.36 13.42
C GLU A 271 4.11 19.94 13.95
N LEU A 272 3.24 18.96 13.65
CA LEU A 272 3.49 17.56 14.03
C LEU A 272 4.82 17.05 13.46
N VAL A 273 5.06 17.26 12.17
CA VAL A 273 6.31 16.82 11.52
C VAL A 273 7.53 17.51 12.12
N ALA A 274 7.44 18.81 12.42
CA ALA A 274 8.50 19.56 13.09
C ALA A 274 8.75 19.04 14.51
N ALA A 275 7.69 18.78 15.27
CA ALA A 275 7.77 18.19 16.62
C ALA A 275 8.40 16.78 16.59
N CYS A 276 7.99 15.92 15.63
CA CYS A 276 8.62 14.62 15.46
C CYS A 276 10.15 14.76 15.24
N LYS A 277 10.58 15.64 14.33
CA LYS A 277 12.02 15.88 14.08
C LYS A 277 12.75 16.43 15.31
N LYS A 278 12.13 17.35 16.05
CA LYS A 278 12.66 17.91 17.29
C LYS A 278 12.92 16.83 18.34
N HIS A 279 12.06 15.81 18.39
CA HIS A 279 12.19 14.68 19.31
C HIS A 279 12.99 13.50 18.76
N GLY A 280 13.59 13.62 17.55
CA GLY A 280 14.46 12.60 16.96
C GLY A 280 13.76 11.58 16.07
N LEU A 281 12.45 11.77 15.75
CA LEU A 281 11.67 10.91 14.89
C LEU A 281 11.48 11.54 13.50
N MET A 282 11.68 10.78 12.43
CA MET A 282 11.45 11.24 11.05
C MET A 282 10.41 10.37 10.35
N PRO A 283 9.11 10.59 10.60
CA PRO A 283 8.06 9.84 9.92
C PRO A 283 7.88 10.30 8.50
N PHE A 284 7.41 9.40 7.63
CA PHE A 284 6.81 9.83 6.37
C PHE A 284 5.42 10.40 6.67
N ASN A 285 5.10 11.56 6.10
CA ASN A 285 3.79 12.17 6.23
C ASN A 285 3.13 12.37 4.86
N ASN A 286 1.82 12.21 4.82
CA ASN A 286 1.01 12.45 3.62
C ASN A 286 -0.37 12.99 4.02
N PHE A 287 -0.65 14.26 3.71
CA PHE A 287 -1.87 14.98 4.12
C PHE A 287 -2.07 14.95 5.64
N ASN A 288 -3.15 14.36 6.12
CA ASN A 288 -3.47 14.22 7.55
C ASN A 288 -2.90 12.95 8.20
N ARG A 289 -1.91 12.31 7.59
CA ARG A 289 -1.39 11.01 8.07
C ARG A 289 0.10 11.03 8.29
N ILE A 290 0.54 10.25 9.26
CA ILE A 290 1.93 9.84 9.40
C ILE A 290 2.04 8.33 9.25
N HIS A 291 3.17 7.88 8.72
CA HIS A 291 3.49 6.48 8.54
C HIS A 291 4.69 6.12 9.40
N LEU A 292 4.57 5.02 10.13
CA LEU A 292 5.64 4.43 10.91
C LEU A 292 6.11 3.17 10.18
N CYS A 293 7.27 3.29 9.56
CA CYS A 293 7.84 2.25 8.69
C CYS A 293 9.31 2.03 9.02
N PRO A 294 9.64 1.61 10.26
CA PRO A 294 11.02 1.37 10.66
C PRO A 294 11.63 0.19 9.87
N PRO A 295 12.95 -0.03 9.95
CA PRO A 295 13.58 -1.21 9.38
C PRO A 295 12.94 -2.53 9.89
N CYS A 296 12.92 -3.57 9.05
CA CYS A 296 12.32 -4.86 9.43
C CYS A 296 13.08 -5.56 10.57
N ASN A 297 14.35 -5.20 10.80
CA ASN A 297 15.19 -5.69 11.88
C ASN A 297 15.33 -4.71 13.06
N ILE A 298 14.40 -3.75 13.18
CA ILE A 298 14.40 -2.81 14.33
C ILE A 298 14.39 -3.58 15.65
N SER A 299 15.16 -3.10 16.63
CA SER A 299 15.15 -3.64 18.00
C SER A 299 13.87 -3.30 18.77
N VAL A 300 13.58 -4.04 19.83
CA VAL A 300 12.47 -3.74 20.73
C VAL A 300 12.68 -2.38 21.40
N GLU A 301 13.90 -2.08 21.77
CA GLU A 301 14.32 -0.84 22.43
C GLU A 301 14.08 0.36 21.51
N ASP A 302 14.54 0.30 20.26
CA ASP A 302 14.37 1.39 19.30
C ASP A 302 12.91 1.58 18.91
N ALA A 303 12.13 0.50 18.80
CA ALA A 303 10.70 0.58 18.52
C ALA A 303 9.94 1.28 19.67
N LYS A 304 10.27 0.99 20.93
CA LYS A 304 9.72 1.68 22.10
C LYS A 304 10.16 3.14 22.15
N LEU A 305 11.44 3.41 21.90
CA LEU A 305 11.98 4.77 21.84
C LEU A 305 11.25 5.60 20.77
N GLY A 306 10.98 5.02 19.60
CA GLY A 306 10.21 5.68 18.54
C GLY A 306 8.78 6.05 18.99
N LEU A 307 8.12 5.18 19.77
CA LEU A 307 6.80 5.48 20.34
C LEU A 307 6.87 6.61 21.40
N GLU A 308 7.90 6.64 22.22
CA GLU A 308 8.13 7.73 23.20
C GLU A 308 8.37 9.08 22.51
N MET A 309 9.14 9.09 21.42
CA MET A 309 9.37 10.29 20.62
C MET A 309 8.05 10.78 19.98
N LEU A 310 7.25 9.84 19.47
CA LEU A 310 5.92 10.15 18.89
C LEU A 310 4.97 10.68 19.95
N ASP A 311 4.98 10.12 21.17
CA ASP A 311 4.16 10.58 22.30
C ASP A 311 4.43 12.06 22.62
N LYS A 312 5.71 12.44 22.70
CA LYS A 312 6.12 13.83 22.94
C LYS A 312 5.65 14.75 21.81
N ALA A 313 5.82 14.34 20.55
CA ALA A 313 5.41 15.14 19.41
C ALA A 313 3.90 15.34 19.34
N LEU A 314 3.11 14.29 19.63
CA LEU A 314 1.65 14.36 19.68
C LEU A 314 1.16 15.31 20.79
N GLY A 315 1.88 15.39 21.91
CA GLY A 315 1.58 16.33 23.00
C GLY A 315 1.63 17.79 22.55
N GLU A 316 2.51 18.15 21.61
CA GLU A 316 2.65 19.53 21.11
C GLU A 316 1.46 19.96 20.22
N ILE A 317 0.78 19.01 19.56
CA ILE A 317 -0.33 19.29 18.65
C ILE A 317 -1.74 19.06 19.24
N GLY A 318 -1.83 18.69 20.50
CA GLY A 318 -3.11 18.44 21.18
C GLY A 318 -4.10 19.60 21.09
N LYS A 319 -3.62 20.84 20.99
CA LYS A 319 -4.39 22.08 20.82
C LYS A 319 -5.22 22.13 19.53
N TYR A 320 -4.92 21.31 18.53
CA TYR A 320 -5.65 21.25 17.27
C TYR A 320 -6.86 20.31 17.32
N TYR A 321 -7.05 19.59 18.42
CA TYR A 321 -8.27 18.82 18.63
C TYR A 321 -9.38 19.76 19.14
N THR A 322 -10.45 19.85 18.38
CA THR A 322 -11.60 20.74 18.65
C THR A 322 -12.90 19.98 18.97
N GLY A 323 -12.87 18.64 18.80
CA GLY A 323 -14.00 17.77 19.16
C GLY A 323 -14.19 17.62 20.67
N ASN A 324 -15.37 17.14 21.08
CA ASN A 324 -15.71 16.89 22.48
C ASN A 324 -14.99 15.70 23.08
#